data_48d067caa1a7dcef6905938f216b9712
#
_entry.id   48d067caa1a7dcef6905938f216b9712
#
_cell.length_a   1.000
_cell.length_b   1.000
_cell.length_c   1.000
_cell.angle_alpha   90.00
_cell.angle_beta   90.00
_cell.angle_gamma   90.00
#
_symmetry.space_group_name_H-M   'P 1'
#
loop_
_entity.id
_entity.type
_entity.pdbx_description
1 polymer ?
#
loop_
_entity_poly.entity_id
_entity_poly.type
_entity_poly.pdbx_seq_one_letter_code
_entity_poly.pdbx_strand_id
1 'polypeptide(L)'
;MTPCIVGLQISFCFGIVHMRVAIDSNDQDFLEQLHRMCGGTIQEICEAVGVTATAVRQRLGRLEGQGLVIHEVVRAGRGRPHHVFRVSDEGLRHLGENYRDLALILWRSIHQIEDESVRKTIVRNIADEFVQKYGRVASDGPIRDRMVQLQNELISHGYDVEIGDGELPVLRENSCPYQDLASSDPSICEMEADVYSRILNADVSLTQCCQDGHSFCEFHVQELTATESAS
;
A
#
# COMPACT_ATOMS: atom_id res chain seq x y z
N MET A 1 12.83 49.95 21.53
CA MET A 1 11.62 49.15 21.42
C MET A 1 11.53 48.64 19.96
N THR A 2 12.04 47.46 19.72
CA THR A 2 12.14 46.83 18.38
C THR A 2 11.14 45.66 18.31
N PRO A 3 10.25 45.56 17.34
CA PRO A 3 9.36 44.41 17.24
C PRO A 3 10.07 43.24 16.56
N CYS A 4 10.00 42.08 17.21
CA CYS A 4 10.37 40.78 16.69
C CYS A 4 9.48 40.40 15.49
N ILE A 5 10.11 40.14 14.35
CA ILE A 5 9.47 39.54 13.17
C ILE A 5 9.52 38.04 13.38
N VAL A 6 8.34 37.42 13.59
CA VAL A 6 8.17 35.96 13.63
C VAL A 6 8.20 35.45 12.20
N GLY A 7 9.26 34.76 11.84
CA GLY A 7 9.39 34.06 10.56
C GLY A 7 8.42 32.87 10.46
N LEU A 8 7.54 32.93 9.47
CA LEU A 8 6.64 31.84 9.10
C LEU A 8 7.46 30.75 8.40
N GLN A 9 7.79 29.68 9.11
CA GLN A 9 8.38 28.47 8.52
C GLN A 9 7.28 27.68 7.82
N ILE A 10 7.26 27.78 6.49
CA ILE A 10 6.43 26.89 5.65
C ILE A 10 7.12 25.54 5.62
N SER A 11 6.60 24.60 6.41
CA SER A 11 7.01 23.18 6.37
C SER A 11 6.43 22.55 5.10
N PHE A 12 7.25 22.40 4.09
CA PHE A 12 6.93 21.57 2.93
C PHE A 12 6.94 20.10 3.37
N CYS A 13 5.77 19.55 3.68
CA CYS A 13 5.61 18.10 3.75
C CYS A 13 5.75 17.52 2.33
N PHE A 14 6.96 17.10 1.98
CA PHE A 14 7.19 16.20 0.86
C PHE A 14 6.51 14.87 1.21
N GLY A 15 5.39 14.58 0.58
CA GLY A 15 4.78 13.25 0.61
C GLY A 15 5.78 12.25 0.02
N ILE A 16 6.38 11.42 0.86
CA ILE A 16 7.22 10.32 0.43
C ILE A 16 6.27 9.29 -0.18
N VAL A 17 6.25 9.23 -1.51
CA VAL A 17 5.64 8.15 -2.27
C VAL A 17 6.38 6.87 -1.88
N HIS A 18 5.75 6.02 -1.09
CA HIS A 18 6.27 4.69 -0.75
C HIS A 18 6.09 3.80 -1.99
N MET A 19 7.03 3.90 -2.93
CA MET A 19 7.19 2.86 -3.94
C MET A 19 7.55 1.57 -3.21
N ARG A 20 6.68 0.57 -3.25
CA ARG A 20 7.03 -0.78 -2.79
C ARG A 20 8.17 -1.27 -3.67
N VAL A 21 9.36 -1.33 -3.09
CA VAL A 21 10.54 -1.91 -3.74
C VAL A 21 10.34 -3.42 -3.73
N ALA A 22 10.27 -4.03 -4.91
CA ALA A 22 10.27 -5.49 -5.00
C ALA A 22 11.61 -6.01 -4.47
N ILE A 23 11.56 -6.74 -3.35
CA ILE A 23 12.72 -7.36 -2.72
C ILE A 23 12.85 -8.77 -3.28
N ASP A 24 14.04 -9.15 -3.75
CA ASP A 24 14.29 -10.53 -4.15
C ASP A 24 14.36 -11.45 -2.91
N SER A 25 14.11 -12.76 -3.09
CA SER A 25 14.09 -13.75 -2.01
C SER A 25 15.41 -13.78 -1.23
N ASN A 26 16.53 -13.52 -1.86
CA ASN A 26 17.85 -13.51 -1.27
C ASN A 26 18.06 -12.27 -0.37
N ASP A 27 17.44 -11.14 -0.69
CA ASP A 27 17.45 -9.96 0.18
C ASP A 27 16.50 -10.12 1.36
N GLN A 28 15.37 -10.78 1.17
CA GLN A 28 14.46 -11.11 2.25
C GLN A 28 15.13 -12.01 3.29
N ASP A 29 15.78 -13.11 2.86
CA ASP A 29 16.55 -14.00 3.74
C ASP A 29 17.62 -13.23 4.51
N PHE A 30 18.31 -12.31 3.84
CA PHE A 30 19.33 -11.47 4.46
C PHE A 30 18.76 -10.52 5.52
N LEU A 31 17.64 -9.86 5.23
CA LEU A 31 16.96 -9.00 6.19
C LEU A 31 16.43 -9.78 7.39
N GLU A 32 15.87 -10.99 7.16
CA GLU A 32 15.44 -11.87 8.25
C GLU A 32 16.61 -12.26 9.16
N GLN A 33 17.75 -12.62 8.58
CA GLN A 33 18.93 -12.98 9.36
C GLN A 33 19.46 -11.78 10.15
N LEU A 34 19.51 -10.58 9.53
CA LEU A 34 19.90 -9.34 10.19
C LEU A 34 18.94 -8.99 11.34
N HIS A 35 17.64 -9.24 11.16
CA HIS A 35 16.63 -9.05 12.20
C HIS A 35 16.80 -10.04 13.36
N ARG A 36 16.99 -11.35 13.07
CA ARG A 36 17.18 -12.40 14.09
C ARG A 36 18.38 -12.14 14.98
N MET A 37 19.46 -11.58 14.44
CA MET A 37 20.64 -11.20 15.21
C MET A 37 20.53 -9.84 15.91
N CYS A 38 19.35 -9.18 15.84
CA CYS A 38 19.10 -7.84 16.40
C CYS A 38 20.06 -6.77 15.87
N GLY A 39 20.61 -6.96 14.66
CA GLY A 39 21.62 -6.11 14.04
C GLY A 39 23.06 -6.58 14.33
N GLY A 40 24.03 -5.91 13.69
CA GLY A 40 25.43 -6.24 13.89
C GLY A 40 26.39 -5.40 13.07
N THR A 41 27.68 -5.55 13.37
CA THR A 41 28.77 -5.02 12.55
C THR A 41 28.92 -5.85 11.26
N ILE A 42 29.63 -5.31 10.27
CA ILE A 42 29.90 -6.03 9.02
C ILE A 42 30.55 -7.41 9.31
N GLN A 43 31.45 -7.50 10.31
CA GLN A 43 32.10 -8.73 10.64
C GLN A 43 31.12 -9.77 11.21
N GLU A 44 30.28 -9.40 12.16
CA GLU A 44 29.25 -10.27 12.75
C GLU A 44 28.26 -10.75 11.70
N ILE A 45 27.85 -9.86 10.77
CA ILE A 45 26.97 -10.20 9.66
C ILE A 45 27.63 -11.20 8.71
N CYS A 46 28.92 -11.01 8.37
CA CYS A 46 29.67 -11.96 7.55
C CYS A 46 29.71 -13.36 8.18
N GLU A 47 29.96 -13.44 9.48
CA GLU A 47 29.97 -14.70 10.22
C GLU A 47 28.61 -15.38 10.25
N ALA A 48 27.53 -14.59 10.41
CA ALA A 48 26.15 -15.10 10.47
C ALA A 48 25.62 -15.57 9.10
N VAL A 49 25.95 -14.86 8.01
CA VAL A 49 25.43 -15.12 6.67
C VAL A 49 26.37 -15.97 5.82
N GLY A 50 27.62 -16.10 6.20
CA GLY A 50 28.63 -16.93 5.49
C GLY A 50 29.12 -16.33 4.17
N VAL A 51 29.07 -14.99 4.02
CA VAL A 51 29.50 -14.28 2.80
C VAL A 51 30.62 -13.27 3.09
N THR A 52 31.30 -12.80 2.04
CA THR A 52 32.42 -11.89 2.16
C THR A 52 32.00 -10.49 2.62
N ALA A 53 32.89 -9.75 3.28
CA ALA A 53 32.64 -8.37 3.72
C ALA A 53 32.32 -7.41 2.57
N THR A 54 32.84 -7.66 1.37
CA THR A 54 32.51 -6.88 0.18
C THR A 54 31.08 -7.10 -0.24
N ALA A 55 30.61 -8.33 -0.28
CA ALA A 55 29.23 -8.67 -0.61
C ALA A 55 28.25 -8.10 0.42
N VAL A 56 28.58 -8.20 1.72
CA VAL A 56 27.78 -7.61 2.81
C VAL A 56 27.67 -6.10 2.65
N ARG A 57 28.79 -5.39 2.41
CA ARG A 57 28.75 -3.93 2.22
C ARG A 57 27.91 -3.50 1.04
N GLN A 58 28.04 -4.18 -0.09
CA GLN A 58 27.24 -3.86 -1.30
C GLN A 58 25.74 -4.06 -1.04
N ARG A 59 25.38 -5.16 -0.38
CA ARG A 59 23.98 -5.45 -0.05
C ARG A 59 23.42 -4.46 0.97
N LEU A 60 24.15 -4.19 2.07
CA LEU A 60 23.75 -3.19 3.07
C LEU A 60 23.58 -1.80 2.44
N GLY A 61 24.51 -1.35 1.59
CA GLY A 61 24.40 -0.05 0.91
C GLY A 61 23.19 0.05 0.01
N ARG A 62 22.82 -1.03 -0.70
CA ARG A 62 21.62 -1.10 -1.52
C ARG A 62 20.35 -1.06 -0.66
N LEU A 63 20.25 -1.91 0.37
CA LEU A 63 19.09 -1.98 1.26
C LEU A 63 18.93 -0.70 2.10
N GLU A 64 20.01 -0.04 2.46
CA GLU A 64 19.99 1.28 3.11
C GLU A 64 19.48 2.36 2.16
N GLY A 65 19.93 2.35 0.89
CA GLY A 65 19.39 3.23 -0.16
C GLY A 65 17.90 3.04 -0.43
N GLN A 66 17.36 1.85 -0.14
CA GLN A 66 15.93 1.51 -0.20
C GLN A 66 15.18 1.81 1.11
N GLY A 67 15.87 2.29 2.14
CA GLY A 67 15.30 2.57 3.46
C GLY A 67 14.97 1.34 4.31
N LEU A 68 15.39 0.13 3.90
CA LEU A 68 15.08 -1.14 4.60
C LEU A 68 16.06 -1.46 5.73
N VAL A 69 17.24 -0.87 5.69
CA VAL A 69 18.31 -0.99 6.69
C VAL A 69 18.72 0.40 7.13
N ILE A 70 19.05 0.52 8.40
CA ILE A 70 19.67 1.71 9.00
C ILE A 70 20.97 1.33 9.67
N HIS A 71 21.87 2.29 9.84
CA HIS A 71 23.04 2.08 10.66
C HIS A 71 23.24 3.18 11.69
N GLU A 72 23.89 2.81 12.78
CA GLU A 72 24.36 3.74 13.82
C GLU A 72 25.85 3.59 14.06
N VAL A 73 26.48 4.70 14.42
CA VAL A 73 27.90 4.69 14.78
C VAL A 73 28.03 4.45 16.27
N VAL A 74 28.54 3.30 16.64
CA VAL A 74 28.77 2.93 18.04
C VAL A 74 30.22 3.23 18.42
N ARG A 75 30.39 4.01 19.48
CA ARG A 75 31.70 4.30 20.08
C ARG A 75 31.88 3.43 21.33
N ALA A 76 32.61 2.33 21.20
CA ALA A 76 32.94 1.46 22.30
C ALA A 76 34.30 1.87 22.94
N GLY A 77 34.26 2.74 23.95
CA GLY A 77 35.44 3.12 24.73
C GLY A 77 36.57 3.75 23.92
N ARG A 78 37.82 3.25 24.09
CA ARG A 78 39.02 3.75 23.40
C ARG A 78 39.22 3.17 21.99
N GLY A 79 38.28 2.36 21.45
CA GLY A 79 38.38 1.73 20.13
C GLY A 79 37.99 2.65 18.98
N ARG A 80 38.26 2.23 17.73
CA ARG A 80 37.78 2.89 16.53
C ARG A 80 36.24 2.76 16.48
N PRO A 81 35.49 3.85 16.20
CA PRO A 81 34.05 3.76 15.99
C PRO A 81 33.71 2.72 14.90
N HIS A 82 32.69 1.92 15.13
CA HIS A 82 32.18 0.94 14.17
C HIS A 82 30.71 1.19 13.88
N HIS A 83 30.29 0.77 12.69
CA HIS A 83 28.91 0.86 12.27
C HIS A 83 28.19 -0.43 12.65
N VAL A 84 27.02 -0.28 13.28
CA VAL A 84 26.10 -1.38 13.56
C VAL A 84 24.88 -1.17 12.68
N PHE A 85 24.57 -2.17 11.86
CA PHE A 85 23.46 -2.16 10.92
C PHE A 85 22.27 -2.89 11.52
N ARG A 86 21.06 -2.36 11.30
CA ARG A 86 19.80 -2.96 11.75
C ARG A 86 18.75 -2.84 10.68
N VAL A 87 17.78 -3.74 10.70
CA VAL A 87 16.57 -3.60 9.88
C VAL A 87 15.79 -2.38 10.37
N SER A 88 15.36 -1.52 9.46
CA SER A 88 14.53 -0.35 9.77
C SER A 88 13.07 -0.76 10.04
N ASP A 89 12.25 0.19 10.53
CA ASP A 89 10.80 -0.04 10.66
C ASP A 89 10.14 -0.37 9.31
N GLU A 90 10.64 0.22 8.21
CA GLU A 90 10.19 -0.11 6.86
C GLU A 90 10.61 -1.53 6.48
N GLY A 91 11.87 -1.90 6.72
CA GLY A 91 12.35 -3.26 6.53
C GLY A 91 11.59 -4.29 7.34
N LEU A 92 11.19 -3.98 8.59
CA LEU A 92 10.35 -4.84 9.41
C LEU A 92 8.96 -5.04 8.82
N ARG A 93 8.36 -4.00 8.22
CA ARG A 93 7.09 -4.11 7.51
C ARG A 93 7.17 -5.05 6.31
N HIS A 94 8.31 -5.07 5.60
CA HIS A 94 8.56 -6.00 4.50
C HIS A 94 8.78 -7.45 4.97
N LEU A 95 9.32 -7.67 6.17
CA LEU A 95 9.49 -9.02 6.74
C LEU A 95 8.18 -9.60 7.28
N GLY A 96 7.22 -8.76 7.62
CA GLY A 96 5.94 -9.16 8.21
C GLY A 96 4.86 -9.51 7.19
N GLU A 97 5.14 -10.34 6.17
CA GLU A 97 4.16 -10.71 5.11
C GLU A 97 2.96 -11.56 5.56
N ASN A 98 2.88 -11.94 6.83
CA ASN A 98 1.76 -12.73 7.36
C ASN A 98 0.40 -11.99 7.34
N TYR A 99 0.38 -10.69 7.02
CA TYR A 99 -0.87 -9.93 6.85
C TYR A 99 -1.74 -10.47 5.72
N ARG A 100 -1.14 -11.00 4.65
CA ARG A 100 -1.85 -11.64 3.54
C ARG A 100 -2.65 -12.85 4.00
N ASP A 101 -1.99 -13.78 4.71
CA ASP A 101 -2.64 -14.98 5.24
C ASP A 101 -3.71 -14.62 6.26
N LEU A 102 -3.43 -13.66 7.13
CA LEU A 102 -4.41 -13.16 8.10
C LEU A 102 -5.63 -12.55 7.40
N ALA A 103 -5.42 -11.74 6.34
CA ALA A 103 -6.50 -11.13 5.56
C ALA A 103 -7.37 -12.21 4.90
N LEU A 104 -6.76 -13.24 4.29
CA LEU A 104 -7.46 -14.39 3.70
C LEU A 104 -8.29 -15.15 4.74
N ILE A 105 -7.73 -15.42 5.91
CA ILE A 105 -8.42 -16.12 7.00
C ILE A 105 -9.60 -15.27 7.49
N LEU A 106 -9.38 -13.99 7.74
CA LEU A 106 -10.44 -13.08 8.22
C LEU A 106 -11.57 -12.95 7.19
N TRP A 107 -11.24 -12.78 5.90
CA TRP A 107 -12.24 -12.66 4.83
C TRP A 107 -13.11 -13.92 4.77
N ARG A 108 -12.49 -15.11 4.74
CA ARG A 108 -13.21 -16.39 4.75
C ARG A 108 -14.07 -16.54 6.01
N SER A 109 -13.56 -16.15 7.17
CA SER A 109 -14.31 -16.25 8.44
C SER A 109 -15.54 -15.33 8.44
N ILE A 110 -15.45 -14.13 7.84
CA ILE A 110 -16.59 -13.23 7.67
C ILE A 110 -17.67 -13.89 6.80
N HIS A 111 -17.27 -14.55 5.70
CA HIS A 111 -18.22 -15.20 4.80
C HIS A 111 -18.85 -16.49 5.35
N GLN A 112 -18.26 -17.07 6.41
CA GLN A 112 -18.85 -18.20 7.15
C GLN A 112 -19.90 -17.78 8.20
N ILE A 113 -20.10 -16.48 8.44
CA ILE A 113 -21.13 -16.00 9.35
C ILE A 113 -22.50 -16.30 8.75
N GLU A 114 -23.30 -17.11 9.43
CA GLU A 114 -24.63 -17.55 8.97
C GLU A 114 -25.63 -16.38 8.90
N ASP A 115 -25.56 -15.45 9.86
CA ASP A 115 -26.42 -14.27 9.88
C ASP A 115 -26.00 -13.29 8.78
N GLU A 116 -26.80 -13.24 7.73
CA GLU A 116 -26.57 -12.38 6.56
C GLU A 116 -26.54 -10.89 6.94
N SER A 117 -27.32 -10.46 7.90
CA SER A 117 -27.38 -9.06 8.31
C SER A 117 -26.09 -8.64 9.01
N VAL A 118 -25.55 -9.51 9.85
CA VAL A 118 -24.25 -9.31 10.53
C VAL A 118 -23.13 -9.29 9.49
N ARG A 119 -23.12 -10.27 8.58
CA ARG A 119 -22.11 -10.34 7.52
C ARG A 119 -22.09 -9.07 6.64
N LYS A 120 -23.26 -8.64 6.15
CA LYS A 120 -23.40 -7.41 5.34
C LYS A 120 -22.95 -6.18 6.14
N THR A 121 -23.24 -6.11 7.43
CA THR A 121 -22.81 -5.00 8.27
C THR A 121 -21.29 -4.94 8.38
N ILE A 122 -20.62 -6.08 8.57
CA ILE A 122 -19.15 -6.13 8.66
C ILE A 122 -18.52 -5.71 7.32
N VAL A 123 -18.99 -6.24 6.19
CA VAL A 123 -18.46 -5.88 4.86
C VAL A 123 -18.68 -4.40 4.57
N ARG A 124 -19.85 -3.84 4.92
CA ARG A 124 -20.11 -2.41 4.81
C ARG A 124 -19.16 -1.57 5.65
N ASN A 125 -18.91 -1.97 6.91
CA ASN A 125 -17.96 -1.25 7.78
C ASN A 125 -16.54 -1.25 7.17
N ILE A 126 -16.11 -2.37 6.56
CA ILE A 126 -14.84 -2.43 5.84
C ILE A 126 -14.82 -1.47 4.66
N ALA A 127 -15.89 -1.46 3.85
CA ALA A 127 -16.04 -0.51 2.74
C ALA A 127 -16.03 0.96 3.23
N ASP A 128 -16.69 1.26 4.37
CA ASP A 128 -16.69 2.58 5.00
C ASP A 128 -15.26 3.04 5.35
N GLU A 129 -14.45 2.17 5.89
CA GLU A 129 -13.03 2.46 6.20
C GLU A 129 -12.22 2.73 4.93
N PHE A 130 -12.45 1.99 3.84
CA PHE A 130 -11.81 2.28 2.55
C PHE A 130 -12.27 3.62 1.97
N VAL A 131 -13.56 3.94 2.06
CA VAL A 131 -14.09 5.25 1.64
C VAL A 131 -13.45 6.38 2.46
N GLN A 132 -13.27 6.23 3.77
CA GLN A 132 -12.57 7.21 4.59
C GLN A 132 -11.10 7.34 4.20
N LYS A 133 -10.45 6.23 3.89
CA LYS A 133 -9.03 6.18 3.55
C LYS A 133 -8.73 6.82 2.20
N TYR A 134 -9.55 6.56 1.18
CA TYR A 134 -9.33 7.02 -0.20
C TYR A 134 -10.25 8.17 -0.63
N GLY A 135 -11.24 8.50 0.17
CA GLY A 135 -12.29 9.47 -0.16
C GLY A 135 -11.89 10.94 -0.04
N ARG A 136 -10.59 11.27 -0.13
CA ARG A 136 -10.10 12.67 -0.21
C ARG A 136 -10.33 13.27 -1.60
N VAL A 137 -11.44 12.89 -2.23
CA VAL A 137 -11.87 13.33 -3.55
C VAL A 137 -12.93 14.38 -3.37
N ALA A 138 -12.87 15.49 -4.12
CA ALA A 138 -13.93 16.49 -4.10
C ALA A 138 -15.22 15.85 -4.64
N SER A 139 -16.31 15.97 -3.88
CA SER A 139 -17.61 15.43 -4.25
C SER A 139 -18.26 16.20 -5.41
N ASP A 140 -17.81 17.43 -5.68
CA ASP A 140 -18.37 18.34 -6.65
C ASP A 140 -17.48 18.48 -7.88
N GLY A 141 -18.07 18.60 -9.06
CA GLY A 141 -17.36 18.79 -10.32
C GLY A 141 -17.57 17.66 -11.33
N PRO A 142 -17.00 17.78 -12.52
CA PRO A 142 -17.10 16.78 -13.58
C PRO A 142 -16.60 15.42 -13.12
N ILE A 143 -17.25 14.35 -13.54
CA ILE A 143 -16.88 12.98 -13.14
C ILE A 143 -15.41 12.66 -13.47
N ARG A 144 -14.91 13.15 -14.60
CA ARG A 144 -13.52 12.93 -15.00
C ARG A 144 -12.51 13.53 -14.01
N ASP A 145 -12.81 14.70 -13.46
CA ASP A 145 -11.93 15.36 -12.47
C ASP A 145 -11.94 14.59 -11.15
N ARG A 146 -13.11 14.07 -10.73
CA ARG A 146 -13.24 13.18 -9.55
C ARG A 146 -12.46 11.88 -9.74
N MET A 147 -12.52 11.28 -10.94
CA MET A 147 -11.75 10.09 -11.29
C MET A 147 -10.24 10.35 -11.25
N VAL A 148 -9.77 11.49 -11.77
CA VAL A 148 -8.34 11.86 -11.68
C VAL A 148 -7.88 12.01 -10.25
N GLN A 149 -8.71 12.58 -9.37
CA GLN A 149 -8.38 12.68 -7.94
C GLN A 149 -8.32 11.29 -7.29
N LEU A 150 -9.29 10.42 -7.57
CA LEU A 150 -9.29 9.03 -7.07
C LEU A 150 -8.08 8.26 -7.59
N GLN A 151 -7.74 8.36 -8.87
CA GLN A 151 -6.55 7.75 -9.46
C GLN A 151 -5.28 8.17 -8.71
N ASN A 152 -5.10 9.48 -8.47
CA ASN A 152 -3.93 10.00 -7.76
C ASN A 152 -3.86 9.47 -6.32
N GLU A 153 -5.00 9.40 -5.63
CA GLU A 153 -5.07 8.85 -4.27
C GLU A 153 -4.72 7.36 -4.26
N LEU A 154 -5.28 6.57 -5.17
CA LEU A 154 -4.98 5.14 -5.29
C LEU A 154 -3.49 4.89 -5.63
N ILE A 155 -2.92 5.65 -6.58
CA ILE A 155 -1.49 5.58 -6.92
C ILE A 155 -0.63 5.89 -5.69
N SER A 156 -1.00 6.88 -4.87
CA SER A 156 -0.26 7.22 -3.65
C SER A 156 -0.26 6.08 -2.63
N HIS A 157 -1.22 5.17 -2.72
CA HIS A 157 -1.35 3.96 -1.90
C HIS A 157 -0.80 2.69 -2.58
N GLY A 158 -0.14 2.83 -3.73
CA GLY A 158 0.55 1.74 -4.42
C GLY A 158 -0.33 0.93 -5.39
N TYR A 159 -1.50 1.44 -5.75
CA TYR A 159 -2.32 0.85 -6.82
C TYR A 159 -1.74 1.24 -8.18
N ASP A 160 -1.84 0.33 -9.14
CA ASP A 160 -1.48 0.57 -10.53
C ASP A 160 -2.76 0.81 -11.34
N VAL A 161 -3.18 2.06 -11.43
CA VAL A 161 -4.46 2.47 -12.02
C VAL A 161 -4.30 3.53 -13.08
N GLU A 162 -5.13 3.46 -14.11
CA GLU A 162 -5.22 4.44 -15.19
C GLU A 162 -6.67 4.77 -15.54
N ILE A 163 -6.89 5.93 -16.14
CA ILE A 163 -8.19 6.33 -16.68
C ILE A 163 -8.17 6.10 -18.18
N GLY A 164 -9.13 5.32 -18.70
CA GLY A 164 -9.26 5.07 -20.13
C GLY A 164 -9.59 6.33 -20.92
N ASP A 165 -9.05 6.42 -22.14
CA ASP A 165 -9.19 7.56 -23.07
C ASP A 165 -10.52 7.53 -23.89
N GLY A 166 -11.43 6.57 -23.59
CA GLY A 166 -12.68 6.39 -24.32
C GLY A 166 -13.75 7.47 -24.04
N GLU A 167 -14.84 7.44 -24.82
CA GLU A 167 -16.02 8.30 -24.60
C GLU A 167 -16.70 7.99 -23.25
N LEU A 168 -16.64 6.75 -22.80
CA LEU A 168 -17.13 6.35 -21.49
C LEU A 168 -16.03 6.45 -20.44
N PRO A 169 -16.31 7.03 -19.27
CA PRO A 169 -15.34 7.10 -18.18
C PRO A 169 -15.05 5.68 -17.63
N VAL A 170 -13.80 5.25 -17.74
CA VAL A 170 -13.34 3.94 -17.31
C VAL A 170 -12.14 4.10 -16.40
N LEU A 171 -12.17 3.43 -15.23
CA LEU A 171 -11.02 3.25 -14.36
C LEU A 171 -10.48 1.84 -14.57
N ARG A 172 -9.20 1.72 -14.91
CA ARG A 172 -8.55 0.44 -15.16
C ARG A 172 -7.45 0.19 -14.13
N GLU A 173 -7.46 -0.97 -13.51
CA GLU A 173 -6.42 -1.47 -12.64
C GLU A 173 -5.57 -2.51 -13.37
N ASN A 174 -4.31 -2.20 -13.62
CA ASN A 174 -3.38 -3.06 -14.36
C ASN A 174 -2.89 -4.26 -13.54
N SER A 175 -3.05 -4.20 -12.20
CA SER A 175 -2.78 -5.31 -11.29
C SER A 175 -3.83 -5.35 -10.19
N CYS A 176 -4.41 -6.51 -9.93
CA CYS A 176 -5.41 -6.67 -8.88
C CYS A 176 -4.74 -6.55 -7.49
N PRO A 177 -5.12 -5.56 -6.66
CA PRO A 177 -4.54 -5.38 -5.33
C PRO A 177 -4.95 -6.50 -4.35
N TYR A 178 -6.02 -7.23 -4.67
CA TYR A 178 -6.61 -8.28 -3.84
C TYR A 178 -6.60 -9.65 -4.51
N GLN A 179 -5.62 -9.94 -5.40
CA GLN A 179 -5.61 -11.13 -6.26
C GLN A 179 -5.92 -12.42 -5.50
N ASP A 180 -5.33 -12.64 -4.33
CA ASP A 180 -5.54 -13.86 -3.56
C ASP A 180 -6.91 -13.95 -2.90
N LEU A 181 -7.42 -12.81 -2.42
CA LEU A 181 -8.79 -12.72 -1.90
C LEU A 181 -9.79 -12.96 -3.04
N ALA A 182 -9.65 -12.28 -4.16
CA ALA A 182 -10.51 -12.40 -5.33
C ALA A 182 -10.52 -13.81 -5.90
N SER A 183 -9.37 -14.51 -5.92
CA SER A 183 -9.28 -15.91 -6.35
C SER A 183 -10.03 -16.87 -5.43
N SER A 184 -10.19 -16.52 -4.16
CA SER A 184 -10.94 -17.34 -3.19
C SER A 184 -12.42 -16.94 -3.09
N ASP A 185 -12.73 -15.67 -3.31
CA ASP A 185 -14.08 -15.11 -3.17
C ASP A 185 -14.21 -13.79 -3.95
N PRO A 186 -14.98 -13.77 -5.06
CA PRO A 186 -15.13 -12.59 -5.92
C PRO A 186 -15.92 -11.43 -5.26
N SER A 187 -16.56 -11.63 -4.11
CA SER A 187 -17.31 -10.57 -3.42
C SER A 187 -16.42 -9.39 -2.98
N ILE A 188 -15.09 -9.58 -2.89
CA ILE A 188 -14.14 -8.48 -2.67
C ILE A 188 -14.17 -7.47 -3.83
N CYS A 189 -14.34 -7.94 -5.08
CA CYS A 189 -14.43 -7.08 -6.25
C CYS A 189 -15.75 -6.26 -6.26
N GLU A 190 -16.85 -6.85 -5.77
CA GLU A 190 -18.13 -6.14 -5.60
C GLU A 190 -18.00 -5.04 -4.55
N MET A 191 -17.33 -5.34 -3.43
CA MET A 191 -17.04 -4.35 -2.39
C MET A 191 -16.16 -3.20 -2.92
N GLU A 192 -15.16 -3.50 -3.75
CA GLU A 192 -14.28 -2.50 -4.36
C GLU A 192 -15.08 -1.56 -5.29
N ALA A 193 -15.96 -2.11 -6.14
CA ALA A 193 -16.86 -1.32 -6.98
C ALA A 193 -17.79 -0.43 -6.14
N ASP A 194 -18.34 -0.92 -5.01
CA ASP A 194 -19.13 -0.12 -4.06
C ASP A 194 -18.32 1.03 -3.47
N VAL A 195 -17.07 0.76 -3.06
CA VAL A 195 -16.16 1.80 -2.54
C VAL A 195 -15.94 2.90 -3.58
N TYR A 196 -15.66 2.55 -4.83
CA TYR A 196 -15.47 3.54 -5.91
C TYR A 196 -16.75 4.29 -6.24
N SER A 197 -17.90 3.61 -6.25
CA SER A 197 -19.22 4.27 -6.44
C SER A 197 -19.45 5.35 -5.40
N ARG A 198 -19.18 5.05 -4.15
CA ARG A 198 -19.40 5.97 -3.02
C ARG A 198 -18.43 7.14 -3.03
N ILE A 199 -17.14 6.89 -3.34
CA ILE A 199 -16.13 7.95 -3.44
C ILE A 199 -16.44 8.89 -4.61
N LEU A 200 -16.80 8.32 -5.76
CA LEU A 200 -17.08 9.09 -6.97
C LEU A 200 -18.48 9.68 -6.98
N ASN A 201 -19.37 9.30 -6.05
CA ASN A 201 -20.78 9.63 -6.09
C ASN A 201 -21.38 9.37 -7.50
N ALA A 202 -21.14 8.15 -8.02
CA ALA A 202 -21.49 7.71 -9.35
C ALA A 202 -21.82 6.21 -9.32
N ASP A 203 -22.49 5.69 -10.33
CA ASP A 203 -22.63 4.25 -10.49
C ASP A 203 -21.36 3.67 -11.07
N VAL A 204 -20.76 2.68 -10.38
CA VAL A 204 -19.52 2.03 -10.80
C VAL A 204 -19.75 0.53 -10.91
N SER A 205 -19.48 -0.03 -12.07
CA SER A 205 -19.64 -1.47 -12.34
C SER A 205 -18.36 -2.07 -12.88
N LEU A 206 -17.96 -3.22 -12.33
CA LEU A 206 -16.84 -4.02 -12.84
C LEU A 206 -17.26 -4.70 -14.14
N THR A 207 -16.60 -4.39 -15.25
CA THR A 207 -16.94 -4.90 -16.59
C THR A 207 -15.94 -5.92 -17.11
N GLN A 208 -14.68 -5.87 -16.63
CA GLN A 208 -13.65 -6.88 -16.90
C GLN A 208 -12.89 -7.19 -15.63
N CYS A 209 -12.58 -8.44 -15.39
CA CYS A 209 -11.90 -8.89 -14.18
C CYS A 209 -10.70 -9.81 -14.50
N CYS A 210 -9.61 -9.63 -13.77
CA CYS A 210 -8.45 -10.52 -13.86
C CYS A 210 -8.81 -11.99 -13.55
N GLN A 211 -9.83 -12.23 -12.74
CA GLN A 211 -10.30 -13.58 -12.42
C GLN A 211 -10.97 -14.27 -13.62
N ASP A 212 -11.49 -13.51 -14.58
CA ASP A 212 -12.09 -14.02 -15.83
C ASP A 212 -11.06 -14.21 -16.94
N GLY A 213 -9.76 -14.07 -16.62
CA GLY A 213 -8.64 -14.25 -17.55
C GLY A 213 -8.21 -12.97 -18.28
N HIS A 214 -8.74 -11.82 -17.90
CA HIS A 214 -8.26 -10.52 -18.42
C HIS A 214 -6.93 -10.14 -17.74
N SER A 215 -6.14 -9.30 -18.42
CA SER A 215 -4.86 -8.79 -17.89
C SER A 215 -5.01 -7.60 -16.93
N PHE A 216 -6.24 -7.09 -16.75
CA PHE A 216 -6.58 -5.93 -15.91
C PHE A 216 -8.02 -6.07 -15.41
N CYS A 217 -8.36 -5.28 -14.40
CA CYS A 217 -9.74 -5.05 -13.98
C CYS A 217 -10.23 -3.70 -14.52
N GLU A 218 -11.46 -3.64 -15.04
CA GLU A 218 -12.02 -2.45 -15.63
C GLU A 218 -13.36 -2.10 -15.01
N PHE A 219 -13.45 -0.87 -14.49
CA PHE A 219 -14.63 -0.32 -13.85
C PHE A 219 -15.22 0.79 -14.72
N HIS A 220 -16.43 0.57 -15.22
CA HIS A 220 -17.21 1.60 -15.90
C HIS A 220 -17.85 2.53 -14.88
N VAL A 221 -17.74 3.85 -15.12
CA VAL A 221 -18.27 4.88 -14.25
C VAL A 221 -19.38 5.63 -14.98
N GLN A 222 -20.58 5.69 -14.40
CA GLN A 222 -21.72 6.41 -14.94
C GLN A 222 -22.20 7.47 -13.94
N GLU A 223 -22.40 8.71 -14.39
CA GLU A 223 -22.99 9.71 -13.53
C GLU A 223 -24.43 9.33 -13.17
N LEU A 224 -24.77 9.47 -11.88
CA LEU A 224 -26.15 9.29 -11.42
C LEU A 224 -27.04 10.33 -12.12
N THR A 225 -27.99 9.87 -12.91
CA THR A 225 -29.01 10.77 -13.50
C THR A 225 -29.88 11.31 -12.39
N ALA A 226 -30.24 12.62 -12.47
CA ALA A 226 -30.90 13.35 -11.40
C ALA A 226 -32.30 12.81 -10.97
N THR A 227 -32.72 11.64 -11.45
CA THR A 227 -33.98 10.98 -11.15
C THR A 227 -33.94 9.96 -10.02
N GLU A 228 -32.73 9.52 -9.56
CA GLU A 228 -32.63 8.48 -8.54
C GLU A 228 -32.20 8.97 -7.13
N SER A 229 -31.94 10.26 -6.96
CA SER A 229 -31.55 10.85 -5.68
C SER A 229 -32.69 11.16 -4.71
N ALA A 230 -33.93 10.66 -4.95
CA ALA A 230 -35.11 10.91 -4.15
C ALA A 230 -35.89 9.64 -3.75
N SER A 231 -35.18 8.63 -3.25
CA SER A 231 -35.83 7.46 -2.64
C SER A 231 -35.15 7.04 -1.36
#